data_3a5accc3f483fb08a79cd4ef3fc4bb56
#
_entry.id   3a5accc3f483fb08a79cd4ef3fc4bb56
#
_cell.length_a   1.000
_cell.length_b   1.000
_cell.length_c   1.000
_cell.angle_alpha   90.00
_cell.angle_beta   90.00
_cell.angle_gamma   90.00
#
_symmetry.space_group_name_H-M   'P 1'
#
loop_
_entity.id
_entity.type
_entity.pdbx_description
1 polymer ?
#
loop_
_entity_poly.entity_id
_entity_poly.type
_entity_poly.pdbx_seq_one_letter_code
_entity_poly.pdbx_strand_id
1 'polypeptide(L)'
;MAVLEVELIDVIIRTKNSEEFLKECLQSIYNEIPVRRIIIVDAGSTDKTLEIASSFDKVCIYVKPELNLGQATKFGFSKAETEWVAIIDSDIILGRGWFDDMKRYMNQCDAIEGCRIDHYRFHTQIDCTKSMHGRFGQTLLKREPVLSMDLDLPFGEDAAISFNFEKRNMRWKKVKNYLADHYPKIEGTKQTRTGIVFKPDPHIIHIPKNVQIEQGRIARRYNMITKKQAVNMLVLPPIYEAYWAFKKSLWFCLAYFRIL
;
A
#
# COMPACT_ATOMS: atom_id res chain seq x y z
N MET A 1 -13.28 34.23 -17.22
CA MET A 1 -12.30 33.33 -16.57
C MET A 1 -13.10 32.21 -15.95
N ALA A 2 -13.02 30.97 -16.46
CA ALA A 2 -13.61 29.83 -15.83
C ALA A 2 -12.88 29.64 -14.49
N VAL A 3 -13.60 29.70 -13.37
CA VAL A 3 -13.10 29.26 -12.07
C VAL A 3 -12.81 27.78 -12.25
N LEU A 4 -11.53 27.40 -12.26
CA LEU A 4 -11.14 25.99 -12.22
C LEU A 4 -11.65 25.46 -10.88
N GLU A 5 -12.73 24.70 -10.92
CA GLU A 5 -13.25 24.01 -9.75
C GLU A 5 -12.14 23.11 -9.24
N VAL A 6 -11.68 23.35 -8.01
CA VAL A 6 -10.64 22.52 -7.40
C VAL A 6 -11.27 21.19 -7.10
N GLU A 7 -10.83 20.16 -7.80
CA GLU A 7 -11.31 18.79 -7.57
C GLU A 7 -10.90 18.33 -6.17
N LEU A 8 -11.87 18.26 -5.26
CA LEU A 8 -11.66 17.79 -3.89
C LEU A 8 -11.50 16.28 -3.87
N ILE A 9 -10.60 15.77 -3.03
CA ILE A 9 -10.24 14.35 -2.94
C ILE A 9 -10.55 13.82 -1.54
N ASP A 10 -11.25 12.69 -1.46
CA ASP A 10 -11.32 11.88 -0.25
C ASP A 10 -10.03 11.08 -0.10
N VAL A 11 -9.48 11.05 1.12
CA VAL A 11 -8.25 10.33 1.42
C VAL A 11 -8.56 9.18 2.37
N ILE A 12 -8.04 7.99 2.10
CA ILE A 12 -8.16 6.82 2.96
C ILE A 12 -6.81 6.54 3.61
N ILE A 13 -6.82 6.35 4.93
CA ILE A 13 -5.66 5.93 5.71
C ILE A 13 -6.06 4.72 6.55
N ARG A 14 -5.31 3.63 6.45
CA ARG A 14 -5.47 2.48 7.33
C ARG A 14 -4.45 2.60 8.46
N THR A 15 -4.90 2.42 9.70
CA THR A 15 -4.05 2.61 10.86
C THR A 15 -4.08 1.39 11.78
N LYS A 16 -2.92 1.11 12.40
CA LYS A 16 -2.78 0.26 13.56
C LYS A 16 -1.52 0.64 14.32
N ASN A 17 -1.66 1.22 15.50
CA ASN A 17 -0.54 1.69 16.33
C ASN A 17 0.44 2.57 15.53
N SER A 18 -0.10 3.66 14.97
CA SER A 18 0.60 4.52 14.01
C SER A 18 1.04 5.87 14.60
N GLU A 19 1.13 6.00 15.92
CA GLU A 19 1.40 7.28 16.62
C GLU A 19 2.68 7.97 16.16
N GLU A 20 3.66 7.20 15.65
CA GLU A 20 5.01 7.72 15.37
C GLU A 20 5.05 8.69 14.18
N PHE A 21 4.34 8.40 13.10
CA PHE A 21 4.38 9.17 11.85
C PHE A 21 3.04 9.76 11.42
N LEU A 22 1.93 9.34 12.07
CA LEU A 22 0.59 9.74 11.63
C LEU A 22 0.39 11.25 11.61
N LYS A 23 0.99 11.99 12.56
CA LYS A 23 0.87 13.44 12.62
C LYS A 23 1.49 14.11 11.39
N GLU A 24 2.71 13.74 11.07
CA GLU A 24 3.43 14.25 9.89
C GLU A 24 2.77 13.81 8.58
N CYS A 25 2.28 12.57 8.54
CA CYS A 25 1.49 12.06 7.41
C CYS A 25 0.26 12.95 7.17
N LEU A 26 -0.57 13.17 8.19
CA LEU A 26 -1.76 14.03 8.10
C LEU A 26 -1.42 15.45 7.69
N GLN A 27 -0.40 16.06 8.28
CA GLN A 27 0.06 17.40 7.91
C GLN A 27 0.46 17.48 6.43
N SER A 28 1.20 16.47 5.93
CA SER A 28 1.60 16.43 4.52
C SER A 28 0.39 16.29 3.58
N ILE A 29 -0.61 15.49 3.97
CA ILE A 29 -1.85 15.34 3.20
C ILE A 29 -2.59 16.69 3.09
N TYR A 30 -2.72 17.44 4.17
CA TYR A 30 -3.36 18.77 4.13
C TYR A 30 -2.59 19.78 3.28
N ASN A 31 -1.28 19.68 3.23
CA ASN A 31 -0.44 20.59 2.45
C ASN A 31 -0.49 20.26 0.95
N GLU A 32 -0.63 18.99 0.59
CA GLU A 32 -0.39 18.49 -0.75
C GLU A 32 -1.66 18.10 -1.50
N ILE A 33 -2.75 17.77 -0.81
CA ILE A 33 -4.00 17.30 -1.42
C ILE A 33 -5.13 18.29 -1.14
N PRO A 34 -5.98 18.65 -2.11
CA PRO A 34 -7.20 19.40 -1.88
C PRO A 34 -8.24 18.49 -1.19
N VAL A 35 -8.04 18.29 0.12
CA VAL A 35 -8.79 17.33 0.92
C VAL A 35 -10.25 17.73 1.08
N ARG A 36 -11.18 16.85 0.70
CA ARG A 36 -12.58 16.92 1.09
C ARG A 36 -12.75 16.38 2.51
N ARG A 37 -12.31 15.14 2.75
CA ARG A 37 -12.20 14.51 4.07
C ARG A 37 -11.17 13.39 4.07
N ILE A 38 -10.71 13.04 5.28
CA ILE A 38 -9.78 11.93 5.52
C ILE A 38 -10.56 10.83 6.24
N ILE A 39 -10.58 9.64 5.68
CA ILE A 39 -11.27 8.45 6.18
C ILE A 39 -10.22 7.56 6.81
N ILE A 40 -10.15 7.53 8.13
CA ILE A 40 -9.27 6.63 8.87
C ILE A 40 -10.02 5.35 9.20
N VAL A 41 -9.47 4.21 8.77
CA VAL A 41 -9.95 2.88 9.13
C VAL A 41 -8.92 2.25 10.07
N ASP A 42 -9.26 2.25 11.35
CA ASP A 42 -8.34 1.83 12.42
C ASP A 42 -8.62 0.39 12.87
N ALA A 43 -7.56 -0.42 12.94
CA ALA A 43 -7.63 -1.83 13.31
C ALA A 43 -7.51 -2.06 14.84
N GLY A 44 -8.02 -1.12 15.65
CA GLY A 44 -8.00 -1.21 17.12
C GLY A 44 -6.64 -0.80 17.69
N SER A 45 -6.19 0.41 17.39
CA SER A 45 -4.97 0.99 17.97
C SER A 45 -5.09 1.19 19.46
N THR A 46 -4.00 0.95 20.19
CA THR A 46 -3.89 1.08 21.66
C THR A 46 -2.89 2.15 22.08
N ASP A 47 -2.22 2.78 21.11
CA ASP A 47 -1.31 3.91 21.28
C ASP A 47 -2.05 5.25 21.05
N LYS A 48 -1.33 6.34 20.83
CA LYS A 48 -1.91 7.67 20.60
C LYS A 48 -2.47 7.89 19.20
N THR A 49 -2.58 6.85 18.37
CA THR A 49 -3.06 6.97 16.99
C THR A 49 -4.40 7.69 16.89
N LEU A 50 -5.39 7.28 17.70
CA LEU A 50 -6.75 7.87 17.66
C LEU A 50 -6.79 9.29 18.22
N GLU A 51 -5.98 9.59 19.24
CA GLU A 51 -5.83 10.93 19.80
C GLU A 51 -5.25 11.89 18.73
N ILE A 52 -4.19 11.48 18.06
CA ILE A 52 -3.57 12.25 16.98
C ILE A 52 -4.57 12.46 15.84
N ALA A 53 -5.25 11.41 15.39
CA ALA A 53 -6.21 11.48 14.30
C ALA A 53 -7.35 12.46 14.60
N SER A 54 -7.89 12.43 15.83
CA SER A 54 -9.00 13.30 16.24
C SER A 54 -8.61 14.77 16.43
N SER A 55 -7.31 15.09 16.46
CA SER A 55 -6.84 16.48 16.55
C SER A 55 -6.85 17.23 15.20
N PHE A 56 -7.20 16.56 14.11
CA PHE A 56 -7.25 17.13 12.77
C PHE A 56 -8.70 17.31 12.30
N ASP A 57 -8.99 18.44 11.67
CA ASP A 57 -10.29 18.69 11.01
C ASP A 57 -10.49 17.74 9.81
N LYS A 58 -11.74 17.60 9.37
CA LYS A 58 -12.13 16.75 8.22
C LYS A 58 -11.77 15.27 8.36
N VAL A 59 -11.31 14.81 9.51
CA VAL A 59 -10.99 13.40 9.77
C VAL A 59 -12.24 12.67 10.27
N CYS A 60 -12.57 11.56 9.60
CA CYS A 60 -13.62 10.62 10.00
C CYS A 60 -12.97 9.31 10.42
N ILE A 61 -13.07 8.94 11.70
CA ILE A 61 -12.44 7.74 12.26
C ILE A 61 -13.46 6.60 12.35
N TYR A 62 -13.09 5.44 11.84
CA TYR A 62 -13.84 4.18 11.91
C TYR A 62 -12.96 3.11 12.55
N VAL A 63 -13.21 2.77 13.81
CA VAL A 63 -12.51 1.68 14.51
C VAL A 63 -13.14 0.36 14.11
N LYS A 64 -12.37 -0.49 13.43
CA LYS A 64 -12.80 -1.73 12.80
C LYS A 64 -11.78 -2.87 12.98
N PRO A 65 -11.55 -3.32 14.22
CA PRO A 65 -10.56 -4.35 14.52
C PRO A 65 -10.89 -5.72 13.92
N GLU A 66 -12.16 -5.94 13.56
CA GLU A 66 -12.65 -7.19 12.96
C GLU A 66 -12.31 -7.32 11.47
N LEU A 67 -11.96 -6.21 10.79
CA LEU A 67 -11.67 -6.21 9.37
C LEU A 67 -10.21 -6.60 9.11
N ASN A 68 -9.99 -7.46 8.13
CA ASN A 68 -8.66 -7.65 7.57
C ASN A 68 -8.26 -6.47 6.65
N LEU A 69 -7.01 -6.44 6.19
CA LEU A 69 -6.46 -5.29 5.45
C LEU A 69 -7.24 -4.96 4.17
N GLY A 70 -7.61 -5.99 3.40
CA GLY A 70 -8.40 -5.80 2.18
C GLY A 70 -9.82 -5.34 2.47
N GLN A 71 -10.47 -5.91 3.49
CA GLN A 71 -11.80 -5.49 3.94
C GLN A 71 -11.77 -4.05 4.45
N ALA A 72 -10.74 -3.66 5.22
CA ALA A 72 -10.56 -2.29 5.70
C ALA A 72 -10.37 -1.32 4.53
N THR A 73 -9.60 -1.71 3.51
CA THR A 73 -9.44 -0.94 2.27
C THR A 73 -10.79 -0.74 1.60
N LYS A 74 -11.54 -1.82 1.32
CA LYS A 74 -12.87 -1.72 0.69
C LYS A 74 -13.85 -0.89 1.52
N PHE A 75 -13.83 -1.03 2.85
CA PHE A 75 -14.62 -0.22 3.74
C PHE A 75 -14.30 1.27 3.61
N GLY A 76 -13.03 1.65 3.58
CA GLY A 76 -12.60 3.02 3.34
C GLY A 76 -13.16 3.57 2.02
N PHE A 77 -13.02 2.81 0.92
CA PHE A 77 -13.60 3.17 -0.38
C PHE A 77 -15.13 3.29 -0.34
N SER A 78 -15.83 2.48 0.45
CA SER A 78 -17.28 2.59 0.61
C SER A 78 -17.72 3.87 1.31
N LYS A 79 -16.85 4.48 2.11
CA LYS A 79 -17.09 5.75 2.81
C LYS A 79 -16.67 6.97 2.01
N ALA A 80 -15.82 6.80 1.01
CA ALA A 80 -15.45 7.87 0.10
C ALA A 80 -16.63 8.23 -0.82
N GLU A 81 -16.69 9.48 -1.29
CA GLU A 81 -17.74 10.00 -2.17
C GLU A 81 -17.19 10.63 -3.44
N THR A 82 -15.88 10.94 -3.47
CA THR A 82 -15.22 11.50 -4.64
C THR A 82 -14.96 10.41 -5.69
N GLU A 83 -14.92 10.78 -6.97
CA GLU A 83 -14.59 9.85 -8.06
C GLU A 83 -13.17 9.31 -7.90
N TRP A 84 -12.23 10.20 -7.63
CA TRP A 84 -10.85 9.88 -7.33
C TRP A 84 -10.62 9.87 -5.83
N VAL A 85 -9.90 8.87 -5.37
CA VAL A 85 -9.60 8.66 -3.95
C VAL A 85 -8.09 8.45 -3.81
N ALA A 86 -7.48 9.16 -2.86
CA ALA A 86 -6.12 8.89 -2.47
C ALA A 86 -6.08 7.84 -1.36
N ILE A 87 -5.25 6.81 -1.51
CA ILE A 87 -4.94 5.88 -0.42
C ILE A 87 -3.49 6.10 -0.01
N ILE A 88 -3.32 6.48 1.25
CA ILE A 88 -2.02 6.87 1.83
C ILE A 88 -1.78 6.00 3.05
N ASP A 89 -0.59 5.38 3.16
CA ASP A 89 -0.22 4.66 4.36
C ASP A 89 0.18 5.62 5.49
N SER A 90 -0.07 5.24 6.72
CA SER A 90 0.08 6.10 7.90
C SER A 90 1.53 6.51 8.24
N ASP A 91 2.50 5.93 7.55
CA ASP A 91 3.94 6.16 7.65
C ASP A 91 4.54 6.78 6.37
N ILE A 92 3.68 7.36 5.53
CA ILE A 92 4.05 8.13 4.33
C ILE A 92 3.95 9.62 4.62
N ILE A 93 4.98 10.36 4.25
CA ILE A 93 5.00 11.83 4.24
C ILE A 93 5.07 12.28 2.79
N LEU A 94 4.00 12.94 2.32
CA LEU A 94 3.93 13.42 0.94
C LEU A 94 4.89 14.59 0.71
N GLY A 95 5.60 14.55 -0.38
CA GLY A 95 6.48 15.61 -0.82
C GLY A 95 5.74 16.73 -1.57
N ARG A 96 6.39 17.88 -1.67
CA ARG A 96 5.82 19.07 -2.31
C ARG A 96 5.43 18.80 -3.77
N GLY A 97 4.21 19.20 -4.12
CA GLY A 97 3.65 19.06 -5.47
C GLY A 97 3.09 17.67 -5.77
N TRP A 98 2.89 16.82 -4.76
CA TRP A 98 2.37 15.46 -4.95
C TRP A 98 1.09 15.44 -5.79
N PHE A 99 0.07 16.19 -5.40
CA PHE A 99 -1.20 16.20 -6.12
C PHE A 99 -1.08 16.85 -7.50
N ASP A 100 -0.28 17.89 -7.62
CA ASP A 100 -0.07 18.59 -8.88
C ASP A 100 0.57 17.69 -9.95
N ASP A 101 1.48 16.80 -9.54
CA ASP A 101 2.07 15.83 -10.44
C ASP A 101 1.11 14.68 -10.76
N MET A 102 0.32 14.22 -9.79
CA MET A 102 -0.66 13.15 -9.99
C MET A 102 -1.80 13.59 -10.91
N LYS A 103 -2.39 14.76 -10.68
CA LYS A 103 -3.57 15.23 -11.42
C LYS A 103 -3.34 15.37 -12.92
N ARG A 104 -2.10 15.55 -13.37
CA ARG A 104 -1.75 15.61 -14.81
C ARG A 104 -2.16 14.35 -15.57
N TYR A 105 -2.32 13.24 -14.88
CA TYR A 105 -2.62 11.95 -15.48
C TYR A 105 -4.05 11.46 -15.23
N MET A 106 -4.86 12.16 -14.43
CA MET A 106 -6.22 11.72 -14.05
C MET A 106 -7.12 11.49 -15.27
N ASN A 107 -7.01 12.32 -16.32
CA ASN A 107 -7.76 12.15 -17.57
C ASN A 107 -7.21 11.04 -18.49
N GLN A 108 -6.07 10.43 -18.14
CA GLN A 108 -5.37 9.46 -19.00
C GLN A 108 -5.31 8.06 -18.38
N CYS A 109 -5.55 7.95 -17.08
CA CYS A 109 -5.36 6.74 -16.30
C CYS A 109 -6.54 6.50 -15.37
N ASP A 110 -6.53 5.35 -14.70
CA ASP A 110 -7.55 4.95 -13.73
C ASP A 110 -6.92 4.75 -12.33
N ALA A 111 -5.60 4.62 -12.28
CA ALA A 111 -4.80 4.69 -11.06
C ALA A 111 -3.43 5.31 -11.34
N ILE A 112 -2.91 6.06 -10.39
CA ILE A 112 -1.66 6.81 -10.47
C ILE A 112 -0.89 6.59 -9.17
N GLU A 113 0.33 6.08 -9.28
CA GLU A 113 1.22 5.78 -8.17
C GLU A 113 2.49 6.64 -8.31
N GLY A 114 2.94 7.28 -7.25
CA GLY A 114 4.18 8.03 -7.22
C GLY A 114 5.39 7.17 -6.88
N CYS A 115 6.59 7.66 -7.15
CA CYS A 115 7.81 7.13 -6.59
C CYS A 115 7.99 7.62 -5.16
N ARG A 116 8.63 6.80 -4.33
CA ARG A 116 8.92 7.13 -2.94
C ARG A 116 10.35 6.81 -2.56
N ILE A 117 10.82 7.42 -1.49
CA ILE A 117 12.08 7.07 -0.83
C ILE A 117 11.74 6.27 0.40
N ASP A 118 12.13 5.01 0.44
CA ASP A 118 12.01 4.16 1.62
C ASP A 118 13.20 4.42 2.55
N HIS A 119 12.93 4.89 3.76
CA HIS A 119 13.94 5.16 4.78
C HIS A 119 14.09 3.97 5.70
N TYR A 120 15.12 3.18 5.49
CA TYR A 120 15.54 2.11 6.38
C TYR A 120 16.64 2.60 7.31
N ARG A 121 16.84 1.93 8.44
CA ARG A 121 17.84 2.35 9.44
C ARG A 121 19.23 2.64 8.90
N PHE A 122 19.69 1.82 7.96
CA PHE A 122 21.09 1.86 7.48
C PHE A 122 21.23 2.31 6.03
N HIS A 123 20.13 2.46 5.32
CA HIS A 123 20.13 2.92 3.94
C HIS A 123 18.78 3.51 3.55
N THR A 124 18.80 4.34 2.54
CA THR A 124 17.60 4.77 1.83
C THR A 124 17.51 4.05 0.50
N GLN A 125 16.32 3.63 0.13
CA GLN A 125 16.06 3.02 -1.17
C GLN A 125 15.02 3.82 -1.91
N ILE A 126 15.33 4.07 -3.18
CA ILE A 126 14.37 4.70 -4.08
C ILE A 126 13.46 3.62 -4.65
N ASP A 127 12.17 3.67 -4.32
CA ASP A 127 11.19 2.77 -4.89
C ASP A 127 10.44 3.43 -6.05
N CYS A 128 11.08 3.43 -7.20
CA CYS A 128 10.46 3.68 -8.51
C CYS A 128 10.38 2.42 -9.34
N THR A 129 10.43 1.26 -8.69
CA THR A 129 10.56 0.00 -9.41
C THR A 129 9.39 -0.25 -10.34
N LYS A 130 9.70 -0.78 -11.50
CA LYS A 130 8.74 -1.42 -12.41
C LYS A 130 8.25 -2.73 -11.77
N SER A 131 7.64 -2.68 -10.57
CA SER A 131 6.92 -3.86 -10.11
C SER A 131 5.82 -4.13 -11.12
N MET A 132 5.56 -5.40 -11.43
CA MET A 132 4.48 -5.77 -12.35
C MET A 132 3.10 -5.36 -11.80
N HIS A 133 3.01 -5.07 -10.50
CA HIS A 133 1.78 -4.70 -9.82
C HIS A 133 1.96 -3.35 -9.13
N GLY A 134 0.89 -2.55 -9.08
CA GLY A 134 0.83 -1.32 -8.32
C GLY A 134 0.99 -1.59 -6.82
N ARG A 135 1.42 -0.59 -6.09
CA ARG A 135 1.52 -0.63 -4.64
C ARG A 135 0.75 0.53 -4.05
N PHE A 136 0.17 0.30 -2.89
CA PHE A 136 -0.39 1.39 -2.11
C PHE A 136 0.70 2.12 -1.33
N GLY A 137 0.28 3.07 -0.52
CA GLY A 137 1.14 3.94 0.25
C GLY A 137 1.00 5.39 -0.18
N GLN A 138 0.95 5.65 -1.48
CA GLN A 138 0.71 6.98 -2.06
C GLN A 138 0.10 6.84 -3.46
N THR A 139 -1.13 6.40 -3.53
CA THR A 139 -1.80 6.08 -4.80
C THR A 139 -3.10 6.84 -4.90
N LEU A 140 -3.33 7.48 -6.05
CA LEU A 140 -4.58 8.10 -6.43
C LEU A 140 -5.27 7.18 -7.43
N LEU A 141 -6.51 6.75 -7.16
CA LEU A 141 -7.23 5.82 -8.03
C LEU A 141 -8.74 6.04 -8.02
N LYS A 142 -9.39 5.57 -9.08
CA LYS A 142 -10.85 5.64 -9.21
C LYS A 142 -11.53 4.72 -8.19
N ARG A 143 -12.56 5.25 -7.55
CA ARG A 143 -13.32 4.62 -6.47
C ARG A 143 -14.12 3.39 -6.94
N GLU A 144 -14.94 3.55 -7.97
CA GLU A 144 -15.95 2.56 -8.38
C GLU A 144 -15.37 1.17 -8.71
N PRO A 145 -14.24 1.05 -9.44
CA PRO A 145 -13.65 -0.26 -9.71
C PRO A 145 -13.31 -1.06 -8.46
N VAL A 146 -12.86 -0.38 -7.39
CA VAL A 146 -12.48 -1.04 -6.13
C VAL A 146 -13.70 -1.57 -5.38
N LEU A 147 -14.80 -0.84 -5.40
CA LEU A 147 -16.04 -1.26 -4.71
C LEU A 147 -16.61 -2.57 -5.27
N SER A 148 -16.44 -2.82 -6.55
CA SER A 148 -16.94 -4.05 -7.22
C SER A 148 -16.09 -5.29 -6.96
N MET A 149 -14.93 -5.15 -6.26
CA MET A 149 -14.01 -6.27 -6.01
C MET A 149 -14.36 -6.99 -4.70
N ASP A 150 -14.07 -8.28 -4.68
CA ASP A 150 -14.00 -9.04 -3.43
C ASP A 150 -12.58 -8.85 -2.87
N LEU A 151 -12.47 -8.17 -1.73
CA LEU A 151 -11.21 -7.86 -1.04
C LEU A 151 -11.17 -8.50 0.36
N ASP A 152 -11.67 -9.72 0.50
CA ASP A 152 -11.45 -10.50 1.72
C ASP A 152 -10.02 -11.05 1.74
N LEU A 153 -9.06 -10.17 2.05
CA LEU A 153 -7.62 -10.42 1.98
C LEU A 153 -6.92 -9.90 3.23
N PRO A 154 -6.19 -10.77 3.98
CA PRO A 154 -5.41 -10.32 5.13
C PRO A 154 -4.20 -9.44 4.76
N PHE A 155 -3.72 -9.51 3.50
CA PHE A 155 -2.66 -8.70 2.90
C PHE A 155 -2.65 -8.86 1.37
N GLY A 156 -1.88 -8.00 0.66
CA GLY A 156 -1.72 -8.05 -0.80
C GLY A 156 -2.92 -7.52 -1.58
N GLU A 157 -3.73 -6.71 -0.94
CA GLU A 157 -4.89 -6.04 -1.54
C GLU A 157 -4.50 -5.07 -2.65
N ASP A 158 -3.35 -4.41 -2.52
CA ASP A 158 -2.78 -3.52 -3.53
C ASP A 158 -2.45 -4.26 -4.83
N ALA A 159 -1.78 -5.41 -4.72
CA ALA A 159 -1.48 -6.27 -5.85
C ALA A 159 -2.77 -6.83 -6.48
N ALA A 160 -3.76 -7.24 -5.66
CA ALA A 160 -5.04 -7.74 -6.14
C ALA A 160 -5.82 -6.66 -6.91
N ILE A 161 -5.86 -5.43 -6.41
CA ILE A 161 -6.52 -4.29 -7.07
C ILE A 161 -5.79 -3.96 -8.37
N SER A 162 -4.47 -3.81 -8.35
CA SER A 162 -3.67 -3.51 -9.53
C SER A 162 -3.86 -4.55 -10.63
N PHE A 163 -3.84 -5.83 -10.27
CA PHE A 163 -4.06 -6.93 -11.21
C PHE A 163 -5.50 -6.94 -11.78
N ASN A 164 -6.49 -6.60 -10.95
CA ASN A 164 -7.88 -6.49 -11.41
C ASN A 164 -8.05 -5.32 -12.40
N PHE A 165 -7.38 -4.19 -12.16
CA PHE A 165 -7.34 -3.06 -13.09
C PHE A 165 -6.75 -3.49 -14.43
N GLU A 166 -5.61 -4.20 -14.42
CA GLU A 166 -4.98 -4.74 -15.64
C GLU A 166 -5.93 -5.66 -16.41
N LYS A 167 -6.61 -6.60 -15.73
CA LYS A 167 -7.60 -7.49 -16.35
C LYS A 167 -8.78 -6.77 -17.02
N ARG A 168 -9.15 -5.60 -16.50
CA ARG A 168 -10.21 -4.75 -17.04
C ARG A 168 -9.70 -3.77 -18.10
N ASN A 169 -8.44 -3.89 -18.54
CA ASN A 169 -7.76 -2.93 -19.42
C ASN A 169 -7.75 -1.50 -18.87
N MET A 170 -7.81 -1.33 -17.56
CA MET A 170 -7.68 -0.05 -16.89
C MET A 170 -6.20 0.33 -16.77
N ARG A 171 -5.91 1.61 -16.89
CA ARG A 171 -4.52 2.09 -16.95
C ARG A 171 -4.01 2.47 -15.58
N TRP A 172 -2.93 1.80 -15.15
CA TRP A 172 -2.15 2.12 -13.96
C TRP A 172 -0.86 2.83 -14.36
N LYS A 173 -0.71 4.08 -13.93
CA LYS A 173 0.45 4.93 -14.24
C LYS A 173 1.36 5.04 -13.04
N LYS A 174 2.67 4.83 -13.24
CA LYS A 174 3.71 5.20 -12.26
C LYS A 174 4.36 6.51 -12.67
N VAL A 175 4.30 7.49 -11.79
CA VAL A 175 4.97 8.79 -11.94
C VAL A 175 6.38 8.64 -11.41
N LYS A 176 7.38 9.08 -12.18
CA LYS A 176 8.80 8.86 -11.85
C LYS A 176 9.40 9.91 -10.91
N ASN A 177 8.64 10.93 -10.53
CA ASN A 177 9.11 11.94 -9.60
C ASN A 177 9.08 11.40 -8.17
N TYR A 178 10.03 11.79 -7.34
CA TYR A 178 10.00 11.51 -5.91
C TYR A 178 8.94 12.34 -5.26
N LEU A 179 7.87 11.70 -4.83
CA LEU A 179 6.69 12.38 -4.35
C LEU A 179 6.38 12.07 -2.89
N ALA A 180 7.14 11.18 -2.25
CA ALA A 180 6.92 10.86 -0.84
C ALA A 180 8.13 10.21 -0.16
N ASP A 181 8.23 10.40 1.15
CA ASP A 181 9.09 9.66 2.06
C ASP A 181 8.27 8.59 2.78
N HIS A 182 8.80 7.39 2.87
CA HIS A 182 8.18 6.26 3.55
C HIS A 182 9.08 5.73 4.66
N TYR A 183 8.51 5.54 5.83
CA TYR A 183 9.20 5.07 7.03
C TYR A 183 8.63 3.70 7.44
N PRO A 184 8.99 2.62 6.73
CA PRO A 184 8.35 1.31 6.88
C PRO A 184 8.54 0.77 8.29
N LYS A 185 7.45 0.33 8.91
CA LYS A 185 7.50 -0.42 10.17
C LYS A 185 8.02 -1.82 9.89
N ILE A 186 9.13 -2.18 10.53
CA ILE A 186 9.66 -3.54 10.47
C ILE A 186 9.25 -4.24 11.77
N GLU A 187 8.51 -5.33 11.65
CA GLU A 187 8.08 -6.13 12.81
C GLU A 187 9.26 -6.47 13.73
N GLY A 188 9.09 -6.22 15.04
CA GLY A 188 10.11 -6.46 16.06
C GLY A 188 11.13 -5.34 16.24
N THR A 189 10.96 -4.19 15.56
CA THR A 189 11.82 -3.03 15.71
C THR A 189 11.02 -1.80 16.13
N LYS A 190 11.62 -0.95 17.00
CA LYS A 190 11.13 0.42 17.19
C LYS A 190 11.76 1.29 16.11
N GLN A 191 10.93 1.84 15.25
CA GLN A 191 11.34 2.90 14.34
C GLN A 191 11.36 4.21 15.12
N THR A 192 12.44 4.94 15.07
CA THR A 192 12.56 6.27 15.70
C THR A 192 13.04 7.25 14.65
N ARG A 193 12.78 8.57 14.84
CA ARG A 193 13.31 9.63 13.96
C ARG A 193 14.83 9.60 13.77
N THR A 194 15.55 8.93 14.66
CA THR A 194 17.00 8.75 14.61
C THR A 194 17.44 7.44 13.97
N GLY A 195 16.51 6.65 13.48
CA GLY A 195 16.76 5.38 12.78
C GLY A 195 16.03 4.19 13.39
N ILE A 196 15.93 3.12 12.62
CA ILE A 196 15.32 1.85 13.02
C ILE A 196 16.29 1.11 13.95
N VAL A 197 15.84 0.67 15.12
CA VAL A 197 16.66 -0.18 16.03
C VAL A 197 16.57 -1.62 15.57
N PHE A 198 17.59 -2.11 14.89
CA PHE A 198 17.67 -3.46 14.33
C PHE A 198 18.26 -4.48 15.31
N LYS A 199 17.72 -5.69 15.28
CA LYS A 199 18.44 -6.95 15.54
C LYS A 199 18.19 -7.87 14.34
N PRO A 200 19.10 -8.74 13.99
CA PRO A 200 20.21 -8.58 13.05
C PRO A 200 19.89 -9.03 11.64
N ASP A 201 20.73 -8.65 10.72
CA ASP A 201 20.87 -9.04 9.33
C ASP A 201 19.86 -8.47 8.33
N PRO A 202 20.23 -7.35 7.66
CA PRO A 202 19.40 -6.69 6.66
C PRO A 202 19.18 -7.51 5.37
N HIS A 203 19.89 -8.63 5.21
CA HIS A 203 19.79 -9.48 4.02
C HIS A 203 18.75 -10.61 4.15
N ILE A 204 18.13 -10.78 5.32
CA ILE A 204 17.16 -11.84 5.54
C ILE A 204 15.83 -11.23 6.00
N ILE A 205 15.04 -10.70 5.08
CA ILE A 205 13.60 -10.57 5.33
C ILE A 205 13.05 -12.00 5.38
N HIS A 206 12.97 -12.56 6.54
CA HIS A 206 12.35 -13.85 6.75
C HIS A 206 10.82 -13.66 6.66
N ILE A 207 10.28 -13.84 5.45
CA ILE A 207 8.81 -13.90 5.32
C ILE A 207 8.34 -15.17 6.04
N PRO A 208 7.50 -15.09 7.07
CA PRO A 208 7.00 -16.26 7.80
C PRO A 208 6.33 -17.26 6.86
N LYS A 209 6.43 -18.56 7.18
CA LYS A 209 5.85 -19.65 6.37
C LYS A 209 4.36 -19.45 6.09
N ASN A 210 3.59 -19.06 7.09
CA ASN A 210 2.15 -18.80 6.98
C ASN A 210 1.84 -17.65 6.00
N VAL A 211 2.66 -16.59 5.98
CA VAL A 211 2.53 -15.47 5.03
C VAL A 211 2.80 -15.94 3.61
N GLN A 212 3.84 -16.75 3.39
CA GLN A 212 4.15 -17.30 2.05
C GLN A 212 3.03 -18.21 1.54
N ILE A 213 2.47 -19.04 2.42
CA ILE A 213 1.32 -19.91 2.10
C ILE A 213 0.12 -19.06 1.66
N GLU A 214 -0.19 -18.02 2.43
CA GLU A 214 -1.33 -17.16 2.13
C GLU A 214 -1.12 -16.35 0.85
N GLN A 215 0.10 -15.85 0.58
CA GLN A 215 0.44 -15.23 -0.70
C GLN A 215 0.20 -16.17 -1.89
N GLY A 216 0.56 -17.45 -1.76
CA GLY A 216 0.29 -18.44 -2.80
C GLY A 216 -1.19 -18.68 -3.03
N ARG A 217 -2.01 -18.72 -1.96
CA ARG A 217 -3.47 -18.86 -2.04
C ARG A 217 -4.11 -17.64 -2.71
N ILE A 218 -3.66 -16.43 -2.35
CA ILE A 218 -4.10 -15.17 -2.94
C ILE A 218 -3.75 -15.13 -4.44
N ALA A 219 -2.49 -15.36 -4.79
CA ALA A 219 -2.04 -15.37 -6.18
C ALA A 219 -2.87 -16.31 -7.05
N ARG A 220 -3.24 -17.47 -6.50
CA ARG A 220 -4.13 -18.42 -7.17
C ARG A 220 -5.58 -17.92 -7.26
N ARG A 221 -6.19 -17.46 -6.14
CA ARG A 221 -7.57 -16.97 -6.08
C ARG A 221 -7.82 -15.89 -7.12
N TYR A 222 -6.84 -15.01 -7.33
CA TYR A 222 -6.94 -13.90 -8.27
C TYR A 222 -6.25 -14.16 -9.62
N ASN A 223 -5.73 -15.39 -9.85
CA ASN A 223 -4.97 -15.73 -11.06
C ASN A 223 -3.86 -14.71 -11.38
N MET A 224 -3.13 -14.27 -10.35
CA MET A 224 -2.09 -13.23 -10.48
C MET A 224 -0.84 -13.72 -11.21
N ILE A 225 -0.62 -15.04 -11.26
CA ILE A 225 0.46 -15.70 -11.99
C ILE A 225 -0.04 -16.91 -12.75
N THR A 226 0.64 -17.24 -13.84
CA THR A 226 0.38 -18.48 -14.58
C THR A 226 1.04 -19.68 -13.89
N LYS A 227 0.54 -20.91 -14.19
CA LYS A 227 1.22 -22.14 -13.71
C LYS A 227 2.68 -22.20 -14.13
N LYS A 228 3.02 -21.71 -15.35
CA LYS A 228 4.41 -21.64 -15.84
C LYS A 228 5.27 -20.70 -14.99
N GLN A 229 4.74 -19.54 -14.61
CA GLN A 229 5.46 -18.60 -13.72
C GLN A 229 5.66 -19.21 -12.34
N ALA A 230 4.65 -19.88 -11.76
CA ALA A 230 4.79 -20.56 -10.48
C ALA A 230 5.82 -21.68 -10.52
N VAL A 231 5.89 -22.47 -11.61
CA VAL A 231 6.93 -23.51 -11.81
C VAL A 231 8.32 -22.86 -11.96
N ASN A 232 8.44 -21.77 -12.71
CA ASN A 232 9.72 -21.08 -12.89
C ASN A 232 10.27 -20.52 -11.56
N MET A 233 9.41 -20.12 -10.62
CA MET A 233 9.84 -19.72 -9.28
C MET A 233 10.49 -20.85 -8.48
N LEU A 234 10.18 -22.11 -8.80
CA LEU A 234 10.81 -23.29 -8.17
C LEU A 234 12.13 -23.71 -8.82
N VAL A 235 12.32 -23.42 -10.12
CA VAL A 235 13.33 -24.07 -10.94
C VAL A 235 14.57 -23.19 -11.20
N LEU A 236 14.50 -21.87 -11.05
CA LEU A 236 15.56 -20.94 -11.49
C LEU A 236 16.02 -19.92 -10.44
N PRO A 237 16.72 -20.30 -9.37
CA PRO A 237 17.50 -19.35 -8.61
C PRO A 237 19.00 -19.43 -8.94
N PRO A 238 19.73 -18.30 -8.99
CA PRO A 238 21.19 -18.30 -9.07
C PRO A 238 21.83 -18.89 -7.79
N ILE A 239 22.94 -19.55 -7.93
CA ILE A 239 23.48 -20.57 -7.02
C ILE A 239 23.74 -20.17 -5.55
N TYR A 240 23.84 -18.91 -5.19
CA TYR A 240 24.12 -18.48 -3.80
C TYR A 240 22.92 -17.82 -3.07
N GLU A 241 22.01 -17.21 -3.78
CA GLU A 241 20.70 -16.80 -3.24
C GLU A 241 19.68 -17.95 -3.28
N ALA A 242 20.06 -19.06 -3.89
CA ALA A 242 19.22 -20.19 -4.28
C ALA A 242 18.51 -20.86 -3.12
N TYR A 243 19.17 -21.10 -2.00
CA TYR A 243 18.57 -21.84 -0.88
C TYR A 243 17.43 -21.06 -0.22
N TRP A 244 17.61 -19.77 0.00
CA TRP A 244 16.60 -18.91 0.65
C TRP A 244 15.49 -18.51 -0.30
N ALA A 245 15.82 -18.25 -1.56
CA ALA A 245 14.83 -18.01 -2.60
C ALA A 245 13.98 -19.26 -2.86
N PHE A 246 14.58 -20.45 -2.87
CA PHE A 246 13.89 -21.73 -2.99
C PHE A 246 12.95 -21.97 -1.81
N LYS A 247 13.39 -21.75 -0.57
CA LYS A 247 12.57 -21.91 0.62
C LYS A 247 11.43 -20.91 0.67
N LYS A 248 11.64 -19.66 0.23
CA LYS A 248 10.58 -18.64 0.07
C LYS A 248 9.56 -19.02 -0.99
N SER A 249 10.00 -19.55 -2.12
CA SER A 249 9.13 -19.92 -3.23
C SER A 249 8.38 -21.24 -2.98
N LEU A 250 8.96 -22.16 -2.21
CA LEU A 250 8.38 -23.49 -1.98
C LEU A 250 7.00 -23.41 -1.33
N TRP A 251 6.87 -22.71 -0.21
CA TRP A 251 5.59 -22.59 0.51
C TRP A 251 4.54 -21.83 -0.29
N PHE A 252 4.95 -20.80 -1.02
CA PHE A 252 4.09 -20.08 -1.95
C PHE A 252 3.56 -21.01 -3.05
N CYS A 253 4.43 -21.77 -3.68
CA CYS A 253 4.06 -22.67 -4.77
C CYS A 253 3.21 -23.86 -4.29
N LEU A 254 3.51 -24.45 -3.12
CA LEU A 254 2.69 -25.52 -2.54
C LEU A 254 1.25 -25.04 -2.31
N ALA A 255 1.08 -23.84 -1.77
CA ALA A 255 -0.24 -23.25 -1.57
C ALA A 255 -0.92 -22.87 -2.90
N TYR A 256 -0.14 -22.33 -3.86
CA TYR A 256 -0.66 -22.01 -5.19
C TYR A 256 -1.20 -23.25 -5.91
N PHE A 257 -0.52 -24.39 -5.83
CA PHE A 257 -0.95 -25.65 -6.46
C PHE A 257 -1.93 -26.48 -5.62
N ARG A 258 -2.39 -26.02 -4.47
CA ARG A 258 -3.29 -26.72 -3.53
C ARG A 258 -2.68 -27.98 -2.90
N ILE A 259 -1.41 -27.99 -2.64
CA ILE A 259 -0.73 -29.07 -1.95
C ILE A 259 -0.77 -28.87 -0.43
N LEU A 260 -1.08 -27.62 0.02
CA LEU A 260 -1.28 -27.23 1.41
C LEU A 260 -2.66 -26.58 1.60
#